data_051af15de947764e8b6ef11e7a2aa394
#
_entry.id   051af15de947764e8b6ef11e7a2aa394
#
_cell.length_a   1.000
_cell.length_b   1.000
_cell.length_c   1.000
_cell.angle_alpha   90.00
_cell.angle_beta   90.00
_cell.angle_gamma   90.00
#
_symmetry.space_group_name_H-M   'P 1'
#
loop_
_entity.id
_entity.type
_entity.pdbx_description
1 polymer ?
#
loop_
_entity_poly.entity_id
_entity_poly.type
_entity_poly.pdbx_seq_one_letter_code
_entity_poly.pdbx_strand_id
1 'polypeptide(L)'
;MGMPETHAGPAARAGSRSRLSTGSELAFTGQCIVAGAVFLATSGMRDDYGLGIDSSVFAAVPLMFLVVVLAAYLHRVLFTLPVMALTRALGKPRSAPLWGAAVAAAYAGLAAAAWDLPYGWTLLWTAGPGVLPVVAASYAHHRSLGWTGTAARVGAATGIALLLCALGAFLLERTGIGAYEPPRLERERYAGEWIGGGGAYRLRLGENGEAVAENLALVAPAGVWDGCSGTGTWTFERGRGSGGLFDRARDRVTLRIEGCGPLRDWQVAGTAERPELFSVMGDQDDLHPRYAETLHRP
;
A
#
# COMPACT_ATOMS: atom_id res chain seq x y z
N MET A 1 2.46 -46.92 46.48
CA MET A 1 1.17 -46.53 45.89
C MET A 1 1.44 -45.76 44.64
N GLY A 2 1.37 -46.41 43.49
CA GLY A 2 1.56 -45.75 42.17
C GLY A 2 0.23 -45.14 41.74
N MET A 3 0.24 -43.81 41.44
CA MET A 3 -0.92 -43.17 40.81
C MET A 3 -1.06 -43.67 39.38
N PRO A 4 -2.24 -44.06 38.92
CA PRO A 4 -2.41 -44.42 37.51
C PRO A 4 -2.23 -43.21 36.61
N GLU A 5 -1.30 -43.31 35.66
CA GLU A 5 -1.19 -42.34 34.55
C GLU A 5 -2.48 -42.41 33.73
N THR A 6 -3.32 -41.42 33.86
CA THR A 6 -4.48 -41.24 33.00
C THR A 6 -4.02 -40.86 31.59
N HIS A 7 -3.87 -41.85 30.71
CA HIS A 7 -3.64 -41.63 29.29
C HIS A 7 -4.83 -40.85 28.71
N ALA A 8 -4.61 -39.58 28.40
CA ALA A 8 -5.61 -38.78 27.71
C ALA A 8 -6.00 -39.46 26.39
N GLY A 9 -7.27 -39.76 26.23
CA GLY A 9 -7.82 -40.50 25.10
C GLY A 9 -7.65 -39.72 23.76
N PRO A 10 -7.79 -40.42 22.62
CA PRO A 10 -7.56 -39.85 21.28
C PRO A 10 -8.43 -38.62 20.99
N ALA A 11 -9.62 -38.49 21.55
CA ALA A 11 -10.49 -37.33 21.41
C ALA A 11 -9.91 -36.05 22.04
N ALA A 12 -9.24 -36.16 23.20
CA ALA A 12 -8.58 -35.01 23.85
C ALA A 12 -7.38 -34.52 23.04
N ARG A 13 -6.67 -35.41 22.33
CA ARG A 13 -5.56 -35.08 21.46
C ARG A 13 -6.03 -34.41 20.15
N ALA A 14 -7.16 -34.79 19.58
CA ALA A 14 -7.75 -34.19 18.39
C ALA A 14 -8.22 -32.74 18.65
N GLY A 15 -8.91 -32.53 19.80
CA GLY A 15 -9.35 -31.19 20.20
C GLY A 15 -8.22 -30.21 20.46
N SER A 16 -7.06 -30.68 20.94
CA SER A 16 -5.86 -29.84 21.14
C SER A 16 -5.22 -29.38 19.80
N ARG A 17 -5.24 -30.27 18.78
CA ARG A 17 -4.65 -29.94 17.46
C ARG A 17 -5.44 -28.86 16.70
N SER A 18 -6.77 -28.90 16.76
CA SER A 18 -7.62 -27.91 16.10
C SER A 18 -7.46 -26.50 16.70
N ARG A 19 -7.28 -26.39 18.02
CA ARG A 19 -7.15 -25.11 18.72
C ARG A 19 -5.87 -24.34 18.37
N LEU A 20 -4.74 -25.05 18.22
CA LEU A 20 -3.46 -24.42 17.88
C LEU A 20 -3.47 -23.87 16.46
N SER A 21 -4.03 -24.62 15.50
CA SER A 21 -4.09 -24.17 14.11
C SER A 21 -4.97 -22.92 13.94
N THR A 22 -6.12 -22.90 14.59
CA THR A 22 -7.05 -21.77 14.53
C THR A 22 -6.46 -20.49 15.13
N GLY A 23 -5.70 -20.60 16.23
CA GLY A 23 -5.05 -19.43 16.85
C GLY A 23 -4.02 -18.78 15.93
N SER A 24 -3.23 -19.56 15.19
CA SER A 24 -2.25 -19.02 14.24
C SER A 24 -2.91 -18.38 13.00
N GLU A 25 -3.97 -18.99 12.49
CA GLU A 25 -4.73 -18.45 11.35
C GLU A 25 -5.37 -17.10 11.67
N LEU A 26 -6.01 -16.99 12.84
CA LEU A 26 -6.60 -15.73 13.30
C LEU A 26 -5.55 -14.64 13.48
N ALA A 27 -4.41 -14.95 14.09
CA ALA A 27 -3.34 -13.99 14.30
C ALA A 27 -2.73 -13.52 12.98
N PHE A 28 -2.52 -14.42 12.02
CA PHE A 28 -2.02 -14.08 10.69
C PHE A 28 -3.03 -13.20 9.92
N THR A 29 -4.31 -13.55 9.96
CA THR A 29 -5.37 -12.74 9.34
C THR A 29 -5.40 -11.33 9.92
N GLY A 30 -5.31 -11.18 11.25
CA GLY A 30 -5.21 -9.89 11.91
C GLY A 30 -4.00 -9.06 11.43
N GLN A 31 -2.85 -9.70 11.26
CA GLN A 31 -1.65 -9.03 10.71
C GLN A 31 -1.84 -8.55 9.27
N CYS A 32 -2.47 -9.36 8.41
CA CYS A 32 -2.77 -8.96 7.04
C CYS A 32 -3.71 -7.75 6.99
N ILE A 33 -4.70 -7.70 7.87
CA ILE A 33 -5.61 -6.54 7.97
C ILE A 33 -4.85 -5.28 8.39
N VAL A 34 -4.00 -5.37 9.41
CA VAL A 34 -3.18 -4.23 9.87
C VAL A 34 -2.20 -3.79 8.78
N ALA A 35 -1.51 -4.72 8.13
CA ALA A 35 -0.58 -4.41 7.05
C ALA A 35 -1.30 -3.74 5.86
N GLY A 36 -2.48 -4.23 5.48
CA GLY A 36 -3.32 -3.60 4.46
C GLY A 36 -3.74 -2.17 4.82
N ALA A 37 -4.14 -1.94 6.07
CA ALA A 37 -4.50 -0.60 6.56
C ALA A 37 -3.29 0.37 6.52
N VAL A 38 -2.11 -0.09 6.93
CA VAL A 38 -0.86 0.70 6.86
C VAL A 38 -0.52 1.01 5.40
N PHE A 39 -0.61 0.02 4.52
CA PHE A 39 -0.35 0.22 3.09
C PHE A 39 -1.28 1.27 2.49
N LEU A 40 -2.60 1.17 2.74
CA LEU A 40 -3.57 2.14 2.24
C LEU A 40 -3.30 3.55 2.79
N ALA A 41 -3.03 3.68 4.08
CA ALA A 41 -2.70 4.96 4.70
C ALA A 41 -1.43 5.59 4.10
N THR A 42 -0.38 4.80 3.89
CA THR A 42 0.90 5.31 3.35
C THR A 42 0.85 5.57 1.84
N SER A 43 0.02 4.83 1.09
CA SER A 43 -0.18 5.07 -0.35
C SER A 43 -0.78 6.45 -0.61
N GLY A 44 -1.78 6.86 0.17
CA GLY A 44 -2.37 8.20 0.05
C GLY A 44 -1.39 9.33 0.36
N MET A 45 -0.40 9.10 1.26
CA MET A 45 0.61 10.10 1.59
C MET A 45 1.63 10.34 0.48
N ARG A 46 1.87 9.34 -0.37
CA ARG A 46 2.85 9.36 -1.48
C ARG A 46 2.21 9.61 -2.84
N ASP A 47 0.94 9.95 -2.85
CA ASP A 47 0.24 10.23 -4.11
C ASP A 47 0.69 11.59 -4.67
N ASP A 48 1.64 11.52 -5.59
CA ASP A 48 2.24 12.70 -6.23
C ASP A 48 1.25 13.46 -7.11
N TYR A 49 0.20 12.79 -7.57
CA TYR A 49 -0.79 13.36 -8.49
C TYR A 49 -2.15 13.66 -7.84
N GLY A 50 -2.37 13.25 -6.58
CA GLY A 50 -3.63 13.48 -5.89
C GLY A 50 -4.81 12.70 -6.49
N LEU A 51 -4.53 11.55 -7.11
CA LEU A 51 -5.57 10.69 -7.71
C LEU A 51 -6.45 10.07 -6.64
N GLY A 52 -5.94 9.97 -5.40
CA GLY A 52 -6.64 9.33 -4.30
C GLY A 52 -6.67 7.80 -4.45
N ILE A 53 -7.42 7.16 -3.57
CA ILE A 53 -7.70 5.73 -3.68
C ILE A 53 -8.84 5.56 -4.66
N ASP A 54 -8.57 4.97 -5.81
CA ASP A 54 -9.56 4.67 -6.82
C ASP A 54 -10.67 3.75 -6.24
N SER A 55 -11.92 4.00 -6.62
CA SER A 55 -13.07 3.16 -6.26
C SER A 55 -12.90 1.70 -6.69
N SER A 56 -12.08 1.43 -7.71
CA SER A 56 -11.70 0.07 -8.11
C SER A 56 -11.04 -0.74 -6.99
N VAL A 57 -10.38 -0.08 -6.03
CA VAL A 57 -9.83 -0.75 -4.84
C VAL A 57 -10.93 -1.38 -4.01
N PHE A 58 -12.10 -0.75 -3.91
CA PHE A 58 -13.26 -1.34 -3.21
C PHE A 58 -13.84 -2.55 -3.95
N ALA A 59 -13.81 -2.55 -5.28
CA ALA A 59 -14.19 -3.71 -6.09
C ALA A 59 -13.22 -4.89 -5.91
N ALA A 60 -11.96 -4.62 -5.57
CA ALA A 60 -10.96 -5.64 -5.29
C ALA A 60 -11.06 -6.24 -3.87
N VAL A 61 -11.87 -5.66 -2.96
CA VAL A 61 -11.99 -6.16 -1.56
C VAL A 61 -12.34 -7.64 -1.48
N PRO A 62 -13.30 -8.20 -2.25
CA PRO A 62 -13.60 -9.63 -2.21
C PRO A 62 -12.39 -10.49 -2.63
N LEU A 63 -11.65 -10.03 -3.67
CA LEU A 63 -10.43 -10.71 -4.13
C LEU A 63 -9.33 -10.62 -3.06
N MET A 64 -9.15 -9.47 -2.42
CA MET A 64 -8.20 -9.31 -1.31
C MET A 64 -8.55 -10.24 -0.15
N PHE A 65 -9.83 -10.41 0.18
CA PHE A 65 -10.26 -11.36 1.19
C PHE A 65 -9.86 -12.79 0.83
N LEU A 66 -10.09 -13.21 -0.42
CA LEU A 66 -9.68 -14.53 -0.90
C LEU A 66 -8.15 -14.72 -0.81
N VAL A 67 -7.38 -13.70 -1.20
CA VAL A 67 -5.91 -13.71 -1.10
C VAL A 67 -5.45 -13.85 0.35
N VAL A 68 -6.08 -13.14 1.30
CA VAL A 68 -5.76 -13.24 2.73
C VAL A 68 -6.05 -14.63 3.28
N VAL A 69 -7.20 -15.23 2.91
CA VAL A 69 -7.56 -16.60 3.31
C VAL A 69 -6.56 -17.62 2.75
N LEU A 70 -6.19 -17.50 1.47
CA LEU A 70 -5.21 -18.36 0.84
C LEU A 70 -3.81 -18.20 1.48
N ALA A 71 -3.40 -16.97 1.75
CA ALA A 71 -2.14 -16.66 2.43
C ALA A 71 -2.11 -17.24 3.85
N ALA A 72 -3.22 -17.16 4.60
CA ALA A 72 -3.34 -17.77 5.92
C ALA A 72 -3.21 -19.30 5.86
N TYR A 73 -3.83 -19.93 4.88
CA TYR A 73 -3.71 -21.36 4.64
C TYR A 73 -2.26 -21.77 4.26
N LEU A 74 -1.64 -21.05 3.35
CA LEU A 74 -0.24 -21.28 2.96
C LEU A 74 0.71 -21.09 4.14
N HIS A 75 0.52 -20.02 4.93
CA HIS A 75 1.28 -19.80 6.16
C HIS A 75 1.14 -20.96 7.13
N ARG A 76 -0.06 -21.50 7.30
CA ARG A 76 -0.28 -22.68 8.13
C ARG A 76 0.55 -23.88 7.63
N VAL A 77 0.49 -24.18 6.33
CA VAL A 77 1.16 -25.34 5.74
C VAL A 77 2.68 -25.17 5.76
N LEU A 78 3.17 -24.01 5.36
CA LEU A 78 4.61 -23.76 5.16
C LEU A 78 5.32 -23.37 6.46
N PHE A 79 4.60 -22.81 7.44
CA PHE A 79 5.21 -22.27 8.65
C PHE A 79 4.74 -22.98 9.91
N THR A 80 3.44 -22.94 10.19
CA THR A 80 2.90 -23.45 11.46
C THR A 80 3.08 -24.96 11.59
N LEU A 81 2.80 -25.73 10.55
CA LEU A 81 2.92 -27.20 10.60
C LEU A 81 4.36 -27.67 10.80
N PRO A 82 5.40 -27.16 10.07
CA PRO A 82 6.80 -27.51 10.32
C PRO A 82 7.25 -27.21 11.75
N VAL A 83 6.93 -26.01 12.26
CA VAL A 83 7.28 -25.62 13.64
C VAL A 83 6.64 -26.57 14.65
N MET A 84 5.39 -26.92 14.45
CA MET A 84 4.66 -27.84 15.32
C MET A 84 5.21 -29.27 15.24
N ALA A 85 5.59 -29.75 14.06
CA ALA A 85 6.21 -31.04 13.87
C ALA A 85 7.56 -31.11 14.61
N LEU A 86 8.39 -30.08 14.44
CA LEU A 86 9.69 -29.98 15.05
C LEU A 86 9.64 -29.91 16.58
N THR A 87 8.73 -29.10 17.14
CA THR A 87 8.54 -29.02 18.60
C THR A 87 8.07 -30.33 19.22
N ARG A 88 7.28 -31.11 18.49
CA ARG A 88 6.86 -32.45 18.94
C ARG A 88 7.99 -33.47 18.87
N ALA A 89 8.74 -33.48 17.75
CA ALA A 89 9.87 -34.39 17.57
C ALA A 89 10.93 -34.20 18.66
N LEU A 90 11.11 -32.96 19.13
CA LEU A 90 12.09 -32.63 20.17
C LEU A 90 11.53 -32.66 21.59
N GLY A 91 10.24 -32.97 21.77
CA GLY A 91 9.59 -33.07 23.09
C GLY A 91 9.56 -31.77 23.90
N LYS A 92 9.77 -30.59 23.26
CA LYS A 92 9.91 -29.30 23.93
C LYS A 92 8.87 -28.28 23.46
N PRO A 93 7.59 -28.38 23.86
CA PRO A 93 6.53 -27.51 23.36
C PRO A 93 6.73 -26.02 23.71
N ARG A 94 7.46 -25.71 24.80
CA ARG A 94 7.78 -24.32 25.18
C ARG A 94 8.80 -23.64 24.24
N SER A 95 9.49 -24.40 23.41
CA SER A 95 10.46 -23.86 22.45
C SER A 95 9.85 -23.51 21.09
N ALA A 96 8.52 -23.61 20.92
CA ALA A 96 7.83 -23.27 19.66
C ALA A 96 8.18 -21.89 19.10
N PRO A 97 8.28 -20.80 19.88
CA PRO A 97 8.71 -19.50 19.36
C PRO A 97 10.14 -19.52 18.82
N LEU A 98 11.07 -20.25 19.46
CA LEU A 98 12.45 -20.37 18.99
C LEU A 98 12.51 -21.12 17.66
N TRP A 99 11.74 -22.19 17.52
CA TRP A 99 11.65 -22.91 16.24
C TRP A 99 10.96 -22.10 15.16
N GLY A 100 9.97 -21.28 15.54
CA GLY A 100 9.36 -20.29 14.64
C GLY A 100 10.41 -19.31 14.09
N ALA A 101 11.26 -18.78 14.97
CA ALA A 101 12.36 -17.89 14.57
C ALA A 101 13.39 -18.61 13.68
N ALA A 102 13.75 -19.86 13.99
CA ALA A 102 14.68 -20.66 13.17
C ALA A 102 14.11 -20.93 11.76
N VAL A 103 12.84 -21.29 11.65
CA VAL A 103 12.17 -21.49 10.36
C VAL A 103 12.09 -20.18 9.58
N ALA A 104 11.78 -19.05 10.24
CA ALA A 104 11.77 -17.72 9.61
C ALA A 104 13.16 -17.36 9.06
N ALA A 105 14.22 -17.60 9.85
CA ALA A 105 15.60 -17.35 9.44
C ALA A 105 16.00 -18.22 8.23
N ALA A 106 15.59 -19.48 8.20
CA ALA A 106 15.84 -20.38 7.07
C ALA A 106 15.14 -19.88 5.79
N TYR A 107 13.87 -19.50 5.88
CA TYR A 107 13.16 -18.93 4.73
C TYR A 107 13.73 -17.60 4.28
N ALA A 108 14.16 -16.74 5.22
CA ALA A 108 14.84 -15.50 4.88
C ALA A 108 16.15 -15.75 4.12
N GLY A 109 16.94 -16.76 4.55
CA GLY A 109 18.15 -17.16 3.87
C GLY A 109 17.90 -17.68 2.46
N LEU A 110 16.89 -18.55 2.30
CA LEU A 110 16.51 -19.08 1.00
C LEU A 110 16.01 -17.96 0.06
N ALA A 111 15.16 -17.07 0.55
CA ALA A 111 14.66 -15.96 -0.24
C ALA A 111 15.77 -14.96 -0.60
N ALA A 112 16.65 -14.62 0.34
CA ALA A 112 17.79 -13.75 0.09
C ALA A 112 18.71 -14.32 -0.99
N ALA A 113 18.99 -15.63 -0.94
CA ALA A 113 19.81 -16.32 -1.92
C ALA A 113 19.14 -16.47 -3.30
N ALA A 114 17.79 -16.65 -3.33
CA ALA A 114 17.06 -16.85 -4.58
C ALA A 114 16.83 -15.54 -5.36
N TRP A 115 16.67 -14.41 -4.67
CA TRP A 115 16.32 -13.10 -5.26
C TRP A 115 17.35 -12.00 -5.02
N ASP A 116 18.53 -12.33 -4.54
CA ASP A 116 19.62 -11.38 -4.24
C ASP A 116 19.19 -10.20 -3.34
N LEU A 117 18.36 -10.50 -2.34
CA LEU A 117 17.82 -9.50 -1.42
C LEU A 117 18.69 -9.37 -0.17
N PRO A 118 18.76 -8.19 0.47
CA PRO A 118 19.46 -8.03 1.75
C PRO A 118 18.85 -8.93 2.83
N TYR A 119 19.66 -9.82 3.42
CA TYR A 119 19.19 -10.82 4.40
C TYR A 119 18.43 -10.19 5.58
N GLY A 120 18.92 -9.08 6.12
CA GLY A 120 18.29 -8.41 7.26
C GLY A 120 16.87 -7.92 6.94
N TRP A 121 16.65 -7.38 5.74
CA TRP A 121 15.36 -6.97 5.26
C TRP A 121 14.42 -8.16 5.06
N THR A 122 14.91 -9.20 4.41
CA THR A 122 14.15 -10.44 4.17
C THR A 122 13.77 -11.12 5.48
N LEU A 123 14.67 -11.11 6.47
CA LEU A 123 14.41 -11.64 7.81
C LEU A 123 13.28 -10.85 8.52
N LEU A 124 13.30 -9.53 8.45
CA LEU A 124 12.26 -8.69 9.03
C LEU A 124 10.87 -9.03 8.45
N TRP A 125 10.78 -9.17 7.13
CA TRP A 125 9.55 -9.50 6.43
C TRP A 125 9.06 -10.94 6.64
N THR A 126 9.96 -11.88 6.92
CA THR A 126 9.58 -13.28 7.20
C THR A 126 9.32 -13.52 8.68
N ALA A 127 10.06 -12.87 9.58
CA ALA A 127 9.93 -13.06 11.03
C ALA A 127 8.63 -12.52 11.59
N GLY A 128 8.19 -11.33 11.15
CA GLY A 128 6.93 -10.73 11.61
C GLY A 128 5.73 -11.65 11.34
N PRO A 129 5.41 -11.94 10.07
CA PRO A 129 4.30 -12.82 9.72
C PRO A 129 4.49 -14.26 10.21
N GLY A 130 5.72 -14.73 10.34
CA GLY A 130 6.00 -16.10 10.73
C GLY A 130 5.94 -16.35 12.23
N VAL A 131 6.63 -15.56 13.02
CA VAL A 131 6.82 -15.81 14.45
C VAL A 131 5.60 -15.42 15.28
N LEU A 132 4.98 -14.27 15.00
CA LEU A 132 3.86 -13.77 15.81
C LEU A 132 2.66 -14.72 15.85
N PRO A 133 2.21 -15.35 14.76
CA PRO A 133 1.14 -16.34 14.81
C PRO A 133 1.49 -17.57 15.63
N VAL A 134 2.76 -18.01 15.60
CA VAL A 134 3.23 -19.14 16.43
C VAL A 134 3.24 -18.77 17.90
N VAL A 135 3.67 -17.57 18.26
CA VAL A 135 3.62 -17.07 19.64
C VAL A 135 2.18 -16.97 20.12
N ALA A 136 1.27 -16.41 19.32
CA ALA A 136 -0.15 -16.30 19.64
C ALA A 136 -0.79 -17.69 19.86
N ALA A 137 -0.50 -18.66 18.98
CA ALA A 137 -0.97 -20.02 19.10
C ALA A 137 -0.42 -20.70 20.37
N SER A 138 0.87 -20.54 20.66
CA SER A 138 1.51 -21.06 21.86
C SER A 138 0.90 -20.47 23.13
N TYR A 139 0.67 -19.17 23.15
CA TYR A 139 0.02 -18.47 24.26
C TYR A 139 -1.41 -18.99 24.50
N ALA A 140 -2.21 -19.09 23.43
CA ALA A 140 -3.58 -19.62 23.51
C ALA A 140 -3.61 -21.07 24.07
N HIS A 141 -2.65 -21.88 23.63
CA HIS A 141 -2.50 -23.26 24.11
C HIS A 141 -2.14 -23.31 25.60
N HIS A 142 -1.15 -22.56 26.05
CA HIS A 142 -0.73 -22.55 27.46
C HIS A 142 -1.79 -22.01 28.39
N ARG A 143 -2.64 -21.10 27.94
CA ARG A 143 -3.76 -20.55 28.70
C ARG A 143 -5.04 -21.39 28.59
N SER A 144 -5.00 -22.52 27.88
CA SER A 144 -6.17 -23.38 27.63
C SER A 144 -7.37 -22.61 27.07
N LEU A 145 -7.12 -21.57 26.25
CA LEU A 145 -8.16 -20.72 25.68
C LEU A 145 -9.01 -21.53 24.69
N GLY A 146 -10.32 -21.41 24.81
CA GLY A 146 -11.23 -21.86 23.78
C GLY A 146 -11.15 -20.96 22.52
N TRP A 147 -11.83 -21.37 21.46
CA TRP A 147 -11.89 -20.61 20.21
C TRP A 147 -12.35 -19.15 20.43
N THR A 148 -13.43 -18.96 21.18
CA THR A 148 -13.99 -17.64 21.50
C THR A 148 -13.01 -16.76 22.27
N GLY A 149 -12.32 -17.32 23.28
CA GLY A 149 -11.32 -16.59 24.05
C GLY A 149 -10.08 -16.21 23.24
N THR A 150 -9.67 -17.03 22.28
CA THR A 150 -8.57 -16.72 21.33
C THR A 150 -9.01 -15.67 20.35
N ALA A 151 -10.18 -15.83 19.71
CA ALA A 151 -10.72 -14.88 18.75
C ALA A 151 -10.94 -13.49 19.39
N ALA A 152 -11.47 -13.42 20.60
CA ALA A 152 -11.66 -12.15 21.31
C ALA A 152 -10.34 -11.43 21.57
N ARG A 153 -9.26 -12.12 21.97
CA ARG A 153 -7.96 -11.51 22.24
C ARG A 153 -7.25 -11.08 20.96
N VAL A 154 -7.28 -11.92 19.93
CA VAL A 154 -6.70 -11.56 18.63
C VAL A 154 -7.48 -10.38 18.02
N GLY A 155 -8.81 -10.41 18.09
CA GLY A 155 -9.66 -9.30 17.64
C GLY A 155 -9.36 -7.99 18.39
N ALA A 156 -9.24 -8.05 19.72
CA ALA A 156 -8.87 -6.90 20.52
C ALA A 156 -7.47 -6.37 20.16
N ALA A 157 -6.47 -7.24 20.02
CA ALA A 157 -5.11 -6.84 19.62
C ALA A 157 -5.08 -6.21 18.23
N THR A 158 -5.80 -6.81 17.27
CA THR A 158 -5.95 -6.27 15.90
C THR A 158 -6.65 -4.91 15.94
N GLY A 159 -7.73 -4.77 16.71
CA GLY A 159 -8.45 -3.50 16.87
C GLY A 159 -7.58 -2.40 17.48
N ILE A 160 -6.79 -2.71 18.50
CA ILE A 160 -5.82 -1.77 19.10
C ILE A 160 -4.75 -1.39 18.06
N ALA A 161 -4.20 -2.35 17.32
CA ALA A 161 -3.21 -2.08 16.29
C ALA A 161 -3.76 -1.16 15.19
N LEU A 162 -5.00 -1.41 14.73
CA LEU A 162 -5.67 -0.54 13.75
C LEU A 162 -5.90 0.88 14.29
N LEU A 163 -6.31 1.00 15.55
CA LEU A 163 -6.47 2.30 16.20
C LEU A 163 -5.15 3.06 16.27
N LEU A 164 -4.06 2.38 16.66
CA LEU A 164 -2.72 2.99 16.69
C LEU A 164 -2.23 3.36 15.29
N CYS A 165 -2.50 2.53 14.26
CA CYS A 165 -2.20 2.87 12.87
C CYS A 165 -3.00 4.09 12.39
N ALA A 166 -4.29 4.17 12.71
CA ALA A 166 -5.13 5.31 12.34
C ALA A 166 -4.66 6.61 13.05
N LEU A 167 -4.33 6.51 14.34
CA LEU A 167 -3.77 7.63 15.09
C LEU A 167 -2.41 8.05 14.52
N GLY A 168 -1.54 7.09 14.21
CA GLY A 168 -0.25 7.34 13.57
C GLY A 168 -0.39 8.02 12.21
N ALA A 169 -1.28 7.53 11.36
CA ALA A 169 -1.58 8.13 10.07
C ALA A 169 -2.11 9.56 10.23
N PHE A 170 -3.04 9.79 11.16
CA PHE A 170 -3.56 11.12 11.46
C PHE A 170 -2.45 12.09 11.94
N LEU A 171 -1.55 11.62 12.81
CA LEU A 171 -0.44 12.45 13.30
C LEU A 171 0.57 12.75 12.18
N LEU A 172 0.91 11.78 11.34
CA LEU A 172 1.80 11.98 10.19
C LEU A 172 1.19 12.98 9.21
N GLU A 173 -0.09 12.87 8.94
CA GLU A 173 -0.80 13.83 8.09
C GLU A 173 -0.80 15.24 8.70
N ARG A 174 -1.08 15.37 10.00
CA ARG A 174 -1.05 16.66 10.71
C ARG A 174 0.33 17.31 10.75
N THR A 175 1.39 16.51 10.85
CA THR A 175 2.77 16.99 10.89
C THR A 175 3.38 17.16 9.50
N GLY A 176 2.76 16.60 8.45
CA GLY A 176 3.30 16.58 7.10
C GLY A 176 4.55 15.70 6.93
N ILE A 177 4.95 14.95 7.96
CA ILE A 177 6.13 14.09 7.91
C ILE A 177 5.90 12.97 6.89
N GLY A 178 6.77 12.91 5.87
CA GLY A 178 6.71 11.90 4.82
C GLY A 178 5.60 12.13 3.77
N ALA A 179 4.86 13.23 3.87
CA ALA A 179 3.94 13.64 2.84
C ALA A 179 4.71 14.18 1.64
N TYR A 180 4.24 13.85 0.43
CA TYR A 180 4.77 14.46 -0.78
C TYR A 180 4.46 15.97 -0.77
N GLU A 181 5.46 16.81 -1.01
CA GLU A 181 5.31 18.25 -1.15
C GLU A 181 5.59 18.64 -2.60
N PRO A 182 4.60 19.18 -3.35
CA PRO A 182 4.80 19.63 -4.70
C PRO A 182 5.91 20.69 -4.78
N PRO A 183 6.78 20.66 -5.79
CA PRO A 183 7.83 21.64 -5.94
C PRO A 183 7.24 23.03 -6.21
N ARG A 184 7.78 24.04 -5.54
CA ARG A 184 7.42 25.45 -5.73
C ARG A 184 8.49 26.10 -6.59
N LEU A 185 8.19 26.25 -7.87
CA LEU A 185 9.11 26.85 -8.82
C LEU A 185 8.73 28.31 -9.10
N GLU A 186 9.70 29.11 -9.49
CA GLU A 186 9.42 30.44 -10.04
C GLU A 186 8.83 30.29 -11.45
N ARG A 187 8.01 31.29 -11.86
CA ARG A 187 7.28 31.25 -13.15
C ARG A 187 8.22 30.98 -14.35
N GLU A 188 9.37 31.55 -14.33
CA GLU A 188 10.39 31.45 -15.42
C GLU A 188 10.85 29.98 -15.57
N ARG A 189 10.83 29.20 -14.51
CA ARG A 189 11.18 27.80 -14.56
C ARG A 189 10.10 26.91 -15.18
N TYR A 190 8.92 27.42 -15.43
CA TYR A 190 7.91 26.69 -16.23
C TYR A 190 8.07 26.95 -17.73
N ALA A 191 8.71 28.06 -18.13
CA ALA A 191 9.04 28.29 -19.53
C ALA A 191 10.03 27.24 -20.06
N GLY A 192 9.80 26.76 -21.27
CA GLY A 192 10.61 25.73 -21.92
C GLY A 192 9.76 24.67 -22.60
N GLU A 193 10.42 23.59 -23.01
CA GLU A 193 9.77 22.44 -23.66
C GLU A 193 9.40 21.37 -22.64
N TRP A 194 8.21 20.81 -22.85
CA TRP A 194 7.63 19.72 -22.05
C TRP A 194 7.18 18.60 -22.99
N ILE A 195 7.51 17.36 -22.65
CA ILE A 195 7.28 16.18 -23.49
C ILE A 195 6.48 15.16 -22.69
N GLY A 196 5.46 14.58 -23.30
CA GLY A 196 4.64 13.52 -22.70
C GLY A 196 4.39 12.38 -23.69
N GLY A 197 3.71 11.33 -23.20
CA GLY A 197 3.34 10.19 -24.02
C GLY A 197 4.52 9.52 -24.73
N GLY A 198 5.69 9.42 -24.09
CA GLY A 198 6.89 8.87 -24.74
C GLY A 198 7.44 9.71 -25.90
N GLY A 199 7.15 11.00 -25.94
CA GLY A 199 7.55 11.91 -27.01
C GLY A 199 6.46 12.23 -28.04
N ALA A 200 5.28 11.63 -27.87
CA ALA A 200 4.15 11.86 -28.77
C ALA A 200 3.50 13.24 -28.59
N TYR A 201 3.60 13.80 -27.39
CA TYR A 201 3.02 15.09 -27.01
C TYR A 201 4.12 16.09 -26.71
N ARG A 202 3.97 17.32 -27.22
CA ARG A 202 4.89 18.43 -26.92
C ARG A 202 4.13 19.68 -26.55
N LEU A 203 4.61 20.36 -25.52
CA LEU A 203 4.11 21.65 -25.09
C LEU A 203 5.31 22.59 -24.89
N ARG A 204 5.34 23.70 -25.58
CA ARG A 204 6.35 24.73 -25.41
C ARG A 204 5.73 25.97 -24.78
N LEU A 205 6.26 26.35 -23.62
CA LEU A 205 5.85 27.55 -22.88
C LEU A 205 6.91 28.65 -23.05
N GLY A 206 6.53 29.74 -23.63
CA GLY A 206 7.43 30.91 -23.80
C GLY A 206 7.45 31.79 -22.55
N GLU A 207 8.56 32.43 -22.25
CA GLU A 207 8.70 33.40 -21.14
C GLU A 207 7.72 34.57 -21.25
N ASN A 208 7.37 34.95 -22.47
CA ASN A 208 6.42 36.01 -22.80
C ASN A 208 4.93 35.58 -22.55
N GLY A 209 4.66 34.35 -22.13
CA GLY A 209 3.33 33.83 -21.93
C GLY A 209 2.70 33.17 -23.17
N GLU A 210 3.45 33.04 -24.26
CA GLU A 210 3.01 32.25 -25.42
C GLU A 210 3.09 30.75 -25.12
N ALA A 211 2.17 29.97 -25.71
CA ALA A 211 2.15 28.52 -25.64
C ALA A 211 2.02 27.93 -27.05
N VAL A 212 2.77 26.87 -27.33
CA VAL A 212 2.65 26.08 -28.55
C VAL A 212 2.46 24.64 -28.17
N ALA A 213 1.37 24.03 -28.61
CA ALA A 213 1.06 22.62 -28.38
C ALA A 213 1.19 21.83 -29.69
N GLU A 214 1.81 20.65 -29.61
CA GLU A 214 1.90 19.68 -30.70
C GLU A 214 1.32 18.35 -30.17
N ASN A 215 0.22 17.93 -30.76
CA ASN A 215 -0.47 16.69 -30.45
C ASN A 215 -0.78 16.51 -28.94
N LEU A 216 -1.04 17.62 -28.22
CA LEU A 216 -1.29 17.58 -26.77
C LEU A 216 -2.56 16.76 -26.49
N ALA A 217 -2.48 15.84 -25.52
CA ALA A 217 -3.60 15.00 -25.13
C ALA A 217 -4.78 15.83 -24.64
N LEU A 218 -5.94 15.61 -25.23
CA LEU A 218 -7.22 16.20 -24.83
C LEU A 218 -8.17 15.11 -24.33
N VAL A 219 -8.95 15.41 -23.33
CA VAL A 219 -10.05 14.55 -22.91
C VAL A 219 -11.26 14.88 -23.76
N ALA A 220 -11.58 14.01 -24.70
CA ALA A 220 -12.90 14.02 -25.32
C ALA A 220 -13.92 13.34 -24.41
N PRO A 221 -15.18 13.81 -24.36
CA PRO A 221 -16.23 13.18 -23.56
C PRO A 221 -16.49 11.71 -23.89
N ALA A 222 -16.03 11.24 -25.06
CA ALA A 222 -16.19 9.88 -25.54
C ALA A 222 -14.98 8.96 -25.27
N GLY A 223 -13.97 9.41 -24.50
CA GLY A 223 -12.77 8.61 -24.21
C GLY A 223 -11.81 8.44 -25.39
N VAL A 224 -12.05 9.12 -26.51
CA VAL A 224 -11.16 9.15 -27.66
C VAL A 224 -10.17 10.30 -27.50
N TRP A 225 -8.90 9.99 -27.58
CA TRP A 225 -7.82 10.96 -27.45
C TRP A 225 -7.56 11.60 -28.82
N ASP A 226 -8.09 12.77 -29.01
CA ASP A 226 -7.70 13.60 -30.15
C ASP A 226 -6.55 14.49 -29.69
N GLY A 227 -5.38 14.33 -30.30
CA GLY A 227 -4.25 15.22 -30.07
C GLY A 227 -4.57 16.63 -30.58
N CYS A 228 -4.32 17.62 -29.76
CA CYS A 228 -4.50 19.01 -30.13
C CYS A 228 -3.17 19.67 -30.49
N SER A 229 -3.15 20.42 -31.58
CA SER A 229 -2.00 21.23 -32.03
C SER A 229 -2.45 22.64 -32.30
N GLY A 230 -1.67 23.62 -31.84
CA GLY A 230 -1.98 25.01 -32.04
C GLY A 230 -1.09 25.95 -31.23
N THR A 231 -1.34 27.24 -31.40
CA THR A 231 -0.67 28.29 -30.61
C THR A 231 -1.67 28.98 -29.69
N GLY A 232 -1.17 29.60 -28.65
CA GLY A 232 -2.01 30.29 -27.70
C GLY A 232 -1.23 30.94 -26.57
N THR A 233 -1.83 30.98 -25.39
CA THR A 233 -1.23 31.63 -24.21
C THR A 233 -1.26 30.71 -23.01
N TRP A 234 -0.35 30.93 -22.07
CA TRP A 234 -0.36 30.29 -20.79
C TRP A 234 -0.27 31.30 -19.65
N THR A 235 -0.88 30.93 -18.53
CA THR A 235 -0.85 31.68 -17.27
C THR A 235 -0.42 30.79 -16.15
N PHE A 236 0.23 31.39 -15.16
CA PHE A 236 0.69 30.70 -13.96
C PHE A 236 -0.09 31.21 -12.76
N GLU A 237 -0.58 30.29 -11.95
CA GLU A 237 -1.21 30.58 -10.68
C GLU A 237 -0.49 29.84 -9.56
N ARG A 238 -0.05 30.58 -8.54
CA ARG A 238 0.50 29.99 -7.33
C ARG A 238 -0.60 29.26 -6.56
N GLY A 239 -0.38 27.99 -6.27
CA GLY A 239 -1.33 27.20 -5.53
C GLY A 239 -1.58 27.74 -4.13
N ARG A 240 -2.84 27.94 -3.79
CA ARG A 240 -3.30 28.24 -2.43
C ARG A 240 -3.97 26.99 -1.88
N GLY A 241 -3.41 26.37 -0.83
CA GLY A 241 -4.07 25.25 -0.18
C GLY A 241 -5.42 25.67 0.35
N SER A 242 -6.47 24.95 0.04
CA SER A 242 -7.81 25.21 0.56
C SER A 242 -7.95 24.79 2.03
N GLY A 243 -6.92 24.20 2.63
CA GLY A 243 -6.93 23.68 4.00
C GLY A 243 -7.67 22.35 4.17
N GLY A 244 -8.06 21.70 3.08
CA GLY A 244 -8.61 20.35 3.09
C GLY A 244 -7.53 19.31 3.39
N LEU A 245 -7.93 18.23 4.05
CA LEU A 245 -7.04 17.13 4.50
C LEU A 245 -6.16 16.52 3.37
N PHE A 246 -6.62 16.61 2.12
CA PHE A 246 -5.95 16.05 0.94
C PHE A 246 -5.63 17.11 -0.13
N ASP A 247 -6.00 18.37 0.09
CA ASP A 247 -5.80 19.44 -0.87
C ASP A 247 -4.45 20.12 -0.65
N ARG A 248 -3.45 19.63 -1.36
CA ARG A 248 -2.11 20.23 -1.35
C ARG A 248 -2.09 21.43 -2.27
N ALA A 249 -1.53 22.54 -1.79
CA ALA A 249 -1.31 23.73 -2.59
C ALA A 249 -0.37 23.43 -3.75
N ARG A 250 -0.93 23.18 -4.94
CA ARG A 250 -0.15 22.92 -6.16
C ARG A 250 -0.17 24.15 -7.05
N ASP A 251 0.97 24.50 -7.57
CA ASP A 251 1.06 25.51 -8.61
C ASP A 251 0.32 24.99 -9.86
N ARG A 252 -0.29 25.90 -10.60
CA ARG A 252 -1.15 25.59 -11.73
C ARG A 252 -0.73 26.37 -12.97
N VAL A 253 -0.69 25.67 -14.09
CA VAL A 253 -0.47 26.23 -15.42
C VAL A 253 -1.76 26.09 -16.22
N THR A 254 -2.38 27.19 -16.52
CA THR A 254 -3.62 27.22 -17.34
C THR A 254 -3.25 27.55 -18.76
N LEU A 255 -3.66 26.68 -19.70
CA LEU A 255 -3.42 26.84 -21.13
C LEU A 255 -4.67 27.35 -21.84
N ARG A 256 -4.47 28.22 -22.84
CA ARG A 256 -5.51 28.62 -23.82
C ARG A 256 -4.92 28.48 -25.19
N ILE A 257 -5.20 27.38 -25.87
CA ILE A 257 -4.72 27.07 -27.21
C ILE A 257 -5.87 27.24 -28.21
N GLU A 258 -5.66 27.99 -29.29
CA GLU A 258 -6.67 28.20 -30.29
C GLU A 258 -7.05 26.89 -30.99
N GLY A 259 -8.33 26.65 -31.14
CA GLY A 259 -8.85 25.41 -31.75
C GLY A 259 -8.85 24.17 -30.89
N CYS A 260 -8.32 24.23 -29.65
CA CYS A 260 -8.21 23.06 -28.78
C CYS A 260 -9.36 22.93 -27.75
N GLY A 261 -10.32 23.84 -27.77
CA GLY A 261 -11.39 23.86 -26.74
C GLY A 261 -10.86 24.24 -25.35
N PRO A 262 -11.68 24.09 -24.31
CA PRO A 262 -11.28 24.35 -22.94
C PRO A 262 -10.28 23.28 -22.48
N LEU A 263 -8.99 23.62 -22.42
CA LEU A 263 -7.97 22.77 -21.85
C LEU A 263 -8.08 22.77 -20.33
N ARG A 264 -7.85 21.60 -19.74
CA ARG A 264 -7.78 21.48 -18.27
C ARG A 264 -6.53 22.15 -17.75
N ASP A 265 -6.60 22.60 -16.50
CA ASP A 265 -5.45 23.12 -15.79
C ASP A 265 -4.41 22.02 -15.59
N TRP A 266 -3.17 22.32 -15.89
CA TRP A 266 -2.02 21.48 -15.59
C TRP A 266 -1.49 21.84 -14.21
N GLN A 267 -1.30 20.85 -13.39
CA GLN A 267 -0.77 20.98 -12.04
C GLN A 267 0.69 20.53 -11.99
N VAL A 268 1.42 21.03 -11.01
CA VAL A 268 2.84 20.71 -10.84
C VAL A 268 3.02 19.52 -9.93
N ALA A 269 3.87 18.58 -10.36
CA ALA A 269 4.31 17.39 -9.60
C ALA A 269 5.83 17.19 -9.76
N GLY A 270 6.32 16.02 -9.35
CA GLY A 270 7.73 15.66 -9.40
C GLY A 270 8.57 16.33 -8.31
N THR A 271 9.81 16.66 -8.64
CA THR A 271 10.75 17.34 -7.73
C THR A 271 11.23 18.66 -8.30
N ALA A 272 11.92 19.49 -7.50
CA ALA A 272 12.48 20.75 -8.00
C ALA A 272 13.52 20.55 -9.10
N GLU A 273 14.22 19.40 -9.11
CA GLU A 273 15.21 19.02 -10.13
C GLU A 273 14.54 18.41 -11.37
N ARG A 274 13.43 17.70 -11.17
CA ARG A 274 12.67 17.04 -12.22
C ARG A 274 11.19 17.37 -12.07
N PRO A 275 10.79 18.60 -12.40
CA PRO A 275 9.40 19.00 -12.32
C PRO A 275 8.59 18.33 -13.43
N GLU A 276 7.35 18.04 -13.10
CA GLU A 276 6.36 17.44 -13.99
C GLU A 276 5.13 18.33 -14.05
N LEU A 277 4.54 18.43 -15.22
CA LEU A 277 3.19 18.97 -15.38
C LEU A 277 2.24 17.80 -15.58
N PHE A 278 1.15 17.76 -14.85
CA PHE A 278 0.15 16.72 -15.01
C PHE A 278 -1.26 17.29 -15.06
N SER A 279 -2.12 16.60 -15.75
CA SER A 279 -3.55 16.85 -15.75
C SER A 279 -4.28 15.55 -15.41
N VAL A 280 -5.24 15.64 -14.49
CA VAL A 280 -6.05 14.47 -14.10
C VAL A 280 -7.14 14.27 -15.14
N MET A 281 -7.17 13.08 -15.70
CA MET A 281 -8.12 12.64 -16.71
C MET A 281 -9.16 11.71 -16.06
N GLY A 282 -10.38 11.74 -16.55
CA GLY A 282 -11.53 10.99 -16.02
C GLY A 282 -12.44 11.83 -15.12
N ASP A 283 -13.70 11.46 -15.06
CA ASP A 283 -14.69 12.10 -14.19
C ASP A 283 -14.73 11.38 -12.83
N GLN A 284 -15.09 12.11 -11.76
CA GLN A 284 -15.27 11.51 -10.44
C GLN A 284 -16.45 10.54 -10.39
N ASP A 285 -17.42 10.75 -11.27
CA ASP A 285 -18.67 9.99 -11.30
C ASP A 285 -18.65 8.84 -12.32
N ASP A 286 -17.60 8.75 -13.15
CA ASP A 286 -17.45 7.67 -14.13
C ASP A 286 -16.77 6.44 -13.52
N LEU A 287 -17.24 5.24 -13.93
CA LEU A 287 -16.65 3.94 -13.60
C LEU A 287 -15.23 3.74 -14.18
N HIS A 288 -14.72 4.73 -14.91
CA HIS A 288 -13.37 4.68 -15.51
C HIS A 288 -12.31 5.16 -14.52
N PRO A 289 -11.19 4.44 -14.40
CA PRO A 289 -10.13 4.84 -13.48
C PRO A 289 -9.58 6.22 -13.87
N ARG A 290 -9.43 7.08 -12.87
CA ARG A 290 -8.75 8.36 -13.02
C ARG A 290 -7.26 8.08 -13.25
N TYR A 291 -6.66 8.75 -14.18
CA TYR A 291 -5.23 8.67 -14.43
C TYR A 291 -4.65 10.06 -14.66
N ALA A 292 -3.36 10.20 -14.45
CA ALA A 292 -2.64 11.43 -14.68
C ALA A 292 -1.94 11.35 -16.04
N GLU A 293 -2.22 12.29 -16.92
CA GLU A 293 -1.37 12.55 -18.08
C GLU A 293 -0.22 13.44 -17.63
N THR A 294 1.01 13.04 -17.94
CA THR A 294 2.21 13.72 -17.44
C THR A 294 3.09 14.23 -18.56
N LEU A 295 3.63 15.43 -18.36
CA LEU A 295 4.65 16.04 -19.20
C LEU A 295 5.92 16.23 -18.39
N HIS A 296 7.06 15.90 -18.96
CA HIS A 296 8.39 16.03 -18.35
C HIS A 296 9.25 16.97 -19.17
N ARG A 297 10.25 17.55 -18.56
CA ARG A 297 11.30 18.24 -19.31
C ARG A 297 12.21 17.22 -19.98
N PRO A 298 12.67 17.51 -21.24
CA PRO A 298 13.60 16.65 -21.96
C PRO A 298 14.97 16.56 -21.28
#